data_cd8d42f7de76b1306ab14f5f12dfd00c
#
_entry.id   cd8d42f7de76b1306ab14f5f12dfd00c
#
_cell.length_a   1.000
_cell.length_b   1.000
_cell.length_c   1.000
_cell.angle_alpha   90.00
_cell.angle_beta   90.00
_cell.angle_gamma   90.00
#
_symmetry.space_group_name_H-M   'P 1'
#
loop_
_entity.id
_entity.type
_entity.pdbx_description
1 polymer ?
#
loop_
_entity_poly.entity_id
_entity_poly.type
_entity_poly.pdbx_seq_one_letter_code
_entity_poly.pdbx_strand_id
1 'polypeptide(L)'
;MRAVGVDPVDDTRVTFRALLDAMSRPGTVESVPARADHAVVSTLVDHEITVATDDDELRTALSEQGRLDAAAPDAADIVHARDYTGFDVTACKRGSLVEPSNGATVVYAVDAVVPTTDTDMTTVALTGPGVDGTTTLSVPLPETELTAIADAQADYPRGVDAVFAAEETVAAVPRSVHMEVA
;
A
#
# COMPACT_ATOMS: atom_id res chain seq x y z
N MET A 1 17.13 6.78 7.20
CA MET A 1 16.56 6.78 5.84
C MET A 1 17.63 6.80 4.78
N ARG A 2 18.70 7.60 4.89
CA ARG A 2 19.83 7.47 3.96
C ARG A 2 20.41 6.05 3.84
N ALA A 3 20.28 5.25 4.88
CA ALA A 3 20.72 3.85 4.85
C ALA A 3 19.95 2.99 3.83
N VAL A 4 18.67 3.32 3.58
CA VAL A 4 17.83 2.64 2.56
C VAL A 4 17.72 3.43 1.25
N GLY A 5 18.58 4.45 1.04
CA GLY A 5 18.60 5.25 -0.18
C GLY A 5 17.50 6.32 -0.28
N VAL A 6 16.72 6.55 0.77
CA VAL A 6 15.63 7.54 0.79
C VAL A 6 16.08 8.83 1.47
N ASP A 7 15.99 9.97 0.78
CA ASP A 7 16.18 11.29 1.40
C ASP A 7 14.97 11.65 2.27
N PRO A 8 15.20 11.95 3.58
CA PRO A 8 14.10 12.16 4.53
C PRO A 8 13.33 13.47 4.33
N VAL A 9 13.73 14.32 3.43
CA VAL A 9 13.08 15.62 3.15
C VAL A 9 12.53 15.66 1.74
N ASP A 10 13.37 15.42 0.74
CA ASP A 10 12.98 15.59 -0.65
C ASP A 10 12.20 14.37 -1.16
N ASP A 11 12.68 13.15 -0.92
CA ASP A 11 12.02 11.93 -1.40
C ASP A 11 10.70 11.69 -0.66
N THR A 12 10.64 11.89 0.66
CA THR A 12 9.39 11.72 1.41
C THR A 12 8.34 12.75 1.00
N ARG A 13 8.74 13.99 0.66
CA ARG A 13 7.81 14.99 0.15
C ARG A 13 7.24 14.64 -1.23
N VAL A 14 8.09 14.13 -2.14
CA VAL A 14 7.66 13.66 -3.46
C VAL A 14 6.72 12.47 -3.31
N THR A 15 7.12 11.47 -2.52
CA THR A 15 6.32 10.27 -2.26
C THR A 15 4.98 10.60 -1.61
N PHE A 16 4.93 11.50 -0.64
CA PHE A 16 3.68 11.91 -0.01
C PHE A 16 2.70 12.53 -1.01
N ARG A 17 3.18 13.37 -1.93
CA ARG A 17 2.33 13.95 -2.98
C ARG A 17 1.84 12.91 -3.96
N ALA A 18 2.70 12.00 -4.39
CA ALA A 18 2.33 10.90 -5.26
C ALA A 18 1.27 9.99 -4.61
N LEU A 19 1.42 9.67 -3.30
CA LEU A 19 0.42 8.91 -2.55
C LEU A 19 -0.92 9.66 -2.46
N LEU A 20 -0.92 10.97 -2.19
CA LEU A 20 -2.16 11.78 -2.18
C LEU A 20 -2.84 11.74 -3.56
N ASP A 21 -2.08 11.86 -4.63
CA ASP A 21 -2.61 11.80 -6.00
C ASP A 21 -3.17 10.41 -6.31
N ALA A 22 -2.44 9.32 -6.02
CA ALA A 22 -2.87 7.95 -6.23
C ALA A 22 -4.11 7.58 -5.39
N MET A 23 -4.16 8.00 -4.12
CA MET A 23 -5.32 7.78 -3.23
C MET A 23 -6.54 8.59 -3.65
N SER A 24 -6.36 9.77 -4.22
CA SER A 24 -7.47 10.63 -4.67
C SER A 24 -8.01 10.25 -6.05
N ARG A 25 -7.21 9.56 -6.86
CA ARG A 25 -7.51 9.12 -8.23
C ARG A 25 -7.13 7.64 -8.42
N PRO A 26 -7.85 6.71 -7.77
CA PRO A 26 -7.54 5.29 -7.83
C PRO A 26 -7.49 4.78 -9.28
N GLY A 27 -6.48 3.94 -9.57
CA GLY A 27 -6.19 3.46 -10.92
C GLY A 27 -5.16 4.31 -11.69
N THR A 28 -4.72 5.47 -11.15
CA THR A 28 -3.54 6.17 -11.67
C THR A 28 -2.25 5.56 -11.12
N VAL A 29 -1.17 5.73 -11.88
CA VAL A 29 0.18 5.32 -11.48
C VAL A 29 1.04 6.56 -11.40
N GLU A 30 1.58 6.84 -10.22
CA GLU A 30 2.33 8.04 -9.93
C GLU A 30 3.83 7.72 -9.77
N SER A 31 4.70 8.65 -10.18
CA SER A 31 6.15 8.48 -10.04
C SER A 31 6.64 8.85 -8.65
N VAL A 32 7.52 8.02 -8.11
CA VAL A 32 8.19 8.22 -6.82
C VAL A 32 9.69 7.93 -6.96
N PRO A 33 10.53 8.31 -5.99
CA PRO A 33 11.94 7.90 -5.97
C PRO A 33 12.09 6.38 -5.97
N ALA A 34 13.23 5.91 -6.49
CA ALA A 34 13.60 4.48 -6.52
C ALA A 34 13.49 3.82 -5.14
N ARG A 35 13.19 2.51 -5.15
CA ARG A 35 12.77 1.74 -3.97
C ARG A 35 11.46 2.30 -3.41
N ALA A 36 10.45 2.36 -4.28
CA ALA A 36 9.15 2.95 -4.00
C ALA A 36 8.51 2.42 -2.71
N ASP A 37 8.62 1.10 -2.44
CA ASP A 37 8.15 0.45 -1.21
C ASP A 37 8.79 1.06 0.05
N HIS A 38 10.11 1.22 0.06
CA HIS A 38 10.85 1.86 1.15
C HIS A 38 10.51 3.35 1.27
N ALA A 39 10.37 4.07 0.15
CA ALA A 39 9.99 5.46 0.14
C ALA A 39 8.58 5.67 0.72
N VAL A 40 7.62 4.80 0.37
CA VAL A 40 6.25 4.82 0.89
C VAL A 40 6.25 4.54 2.40
N VAL A 41 6.81 3.43 2.85
CA VAL A 41 6.84 3.08 4.28
C VAL A 41 7.57 4.16 5.08
N SER A 42 8.69 4.66 4.57
CA SER A 42 9.45 5.73 5.20
C SER A 42 8.68 7.04 5.31
N THR A 43 7.76 7.29 4.39
CA THR A 43 6.91 8.48 4.40
C THR A 43 5.77 8.36 5.41
N LEU A 44 5.19 7.17 5.56
CA LEU A 44 4.00 6.93 6.37
C LEU A 44 4.31 6.60 7.84
N VAL A 45 5.45 5.94 8.12
CA VAL A 45 5.81 5.53 9.48
C VAL A 45 6.46 6.68 10.24
N ASP A 46 5.96 6.97 11.42
CA ASP A 46 6.58 7.85 12.43
C ASP A 46 6.70 7.11 13.78
N HIS A 47 6.89 7.81 14.87
CA HIS A 47 7.07 7.24 16.21
C HIS A 47 5.75 6.82 16.89
N GLU A 48 4.59 7.09 16.27
CA GLU A 48 3.26 6.71 16.79
C GLU A 48 2.62 5.59 15.95
N ILE A 49 3.23 5.22 14.80
CA ILE A 49 2.69 4.28 13.83
C ILE A 49 3.39 2.93 13.96
N THR A 50 2.62 1.89 14.22
CA THR A 50 3.11 0.51 14.28
C THR A 50 3.35 -0.05 12.88
N VAL A 51 4.43 -0.84 12.71
CA VAL A 51 4.79 -1.40 11.41
C VAL A 51 5.10 -2.89 11.48
N ALA A 52 4.56 -3.65 10.54
CA ALA A 52 4.97 -5.01 10.23
C ALA A 52 5.79 -5.00 8.95
N THR A 53 7.00 -5.54 8.99
CA THR A 53 7.85 -5.72 7.82
C THR A 53 8.80 -6.90 8.04
N ASP A 54 9.04 -7.68 7.01
CA ASP A 54 10.06 -8.74 6.93
C ASP A 54 11.38 -8.26 6.31
N ASP A 55 11.44 -6.99 5.87
CA ASP A 55 12.65 -6.38 5.33
C ASP A 55 13.59 -5.93 6.46
N ASP A 56 14.71 -6.66 6.66
CA ASP A 56 15.68 -6.37 7.71
C ASP A 56 16.41 -5.03 7.51
N GLU A 57 16.61 -4.60 6.26
CA GLU A 57 17.24 -3.31 5.95
C GLU A 57 16.35 -2.14 6.36
N LEU A 58 15.08 -2.21 5.97
CA LEU A 58 14.08 -1.20 6.36
C LEU A 58 13.86 -1.19 7.87
N ARG A 59 13.75 -2.36 8.50
CA ARG A 59 13.63 -2.51 9.96
C ARG A 59 14.80 -1.85 10.68
N THR A 60 16.02 -2.11 10.22
CA THR A 60 17.24 -1.53 10.82
C THR A 60 17.22 -0.01 10.67
N ALA A 61 16.91 0.50 9.48
CA ALA A 61 16.86 1.94 9.23
C ALA A 61 15.82 2.67 10.07
N LEU A 62 14.63 2.10 10.25
CA LEU A 62 13.58 2.65 11.13
C LEU A 62 14.03 2.61 12.61
N SER A 63 14.66 1.51 13.04
CA SER A 63 15.16 1.37 14.42
C SER A 63 16.24 2.39 14.75
N GLU A 64 17.22 2.60 13.87
CA GLU A 64 18.30 3.60 14.03
C GLU A 64 17.78 5.03 14.17
N GLN A 65 16.56 5.29 13.65
CA GLN A 65 15.91 6.58 13.73
C GLN A 65 14.91 6.70 14.89
N GLY A 66 14.76 5.65 15.70
CA GLY A 66 13.77 5.61 16.77
C GLY A 66 12.31 5.64 16.29
N ARG A 67 12.06 5.17 15.05
CA ARG A 67 10.74 5.17 14.39
C ARG A 67 10.14 3.76 14.26
N LEU A 68 10.86 2.73 14.68
CA LEU A 68 10.39 1.36 14.64
C LEU A 68 9.56 1.06 15.88
N ASP A 69 8.24 0.98 15.71
CA ASP A 69 7.32 0.31 16.63
C ASP A 69 6.79 -0.95 15.93
N ALA A 70 7.46 -2.08 16.19
CA ALA A 70 7.20 -3.32 15.47
C ALA A 70 5.96 -4.04 15.99
N ALA A 71 5.07 -4.44 15.10
CA ALA A 71 3.86 -5.20 15.40
C ALA A 71 3.71 -6.40 14.47
N ALA A 72 2.84 -7.34 14.84
CA ALA A 72 2.40 -8.39 13.93
C ALA A 72 1.48 -7.81 12.84
N PRO A 73 1.37 -8.43 11.65
CA PRO A 73 0.56 -7.91 10.53
C PRO A 73 -0.90 -7.61 10.90
N ASP A 74 -1.50 -8.42 11.76
CA ASP A 74 -2.89 -8.26 12.24
C ASP A 74 -3.09 -7.11 13.24
N ALA A 75 -1.99 -6.54 13.75
CA ALA A 75 -2.00 -5.45 14.71
C ALA A 75 -1.36 -4.15 14.20
N ALA A 76 -0.60 -4.22 13.09
CA ALA A 76 0.14 -3.09 12.54
C ALA A 76 -0.77 -2.05 11.86
N ASP A 77 -0.35 -0.77 11.92
CA ASP A 77 -0.96 0.32 11.15
C ASP A 77 -0.48 0.29 9.70
N ILE A 78 0.81 -0.03 9.51
CA ILE A 78 1.42 -0.22 8.19
C ILE A 78 1.93 -1.64 8.09
N VAL A 79 1.50 -2.37 7.06
CA VAL A 79 2.03 -3.69 6.71
C VAL A 79 2.82 -3.56 5.42
N HIS A 80 4.12 -3.83 5.47
CA HIS A 80 5.01 -3.85 4.31
C HIS A 80 5.18 -5.30 3.85
N ALA A 81 4.56 -5.64 2.74
CA ALA A 81 4.49 -6.97 2.16
C ALA A 81 5.43 -7.09 0.97
N ARG A 82 6.65 -7.58 1.17
CA ARG A 82 7.56 -7.99 0.09
C ARG A 82 7.28 -9.41 -0.38
N ASP A 83 6.84 -10.25 0.54
CA ASP A 83 6.28 -11.55 0.26
C ASP A 83 4.83 -11.59 0.76
N TYR A 84 3.87 -11.47 -0.17
CA TYR A 84 2.44 -11.50 0.13
C TYR A 84 2.00 -12.84 0.74
N THR A 85 2.78 -13.91 0.61
CA THR A 85 2.47 -15.21 1.21
C THR A 85 2.75 -15.26 2.71
N GLY A 86 3.46 -14.28 3.26
CA GLY A 86 3.89 -14.21 4.65
C GLY A 86 2.79 -13.79 5.63
N PHE A 87 1.60 -13.34 5.17
CA PHE A 87 0.49 -12.89 6.01
C PHE A 87 -0.85 -13.04 5.31
N ASP A 88 -1.94 -12.86 6.07
CA ASP A 88 -3.31 -12.84 5.55
C ASP A 88 -3.84 -11.40 5.62
N VAL A 89 -4.04 -10.75 4.46
CA VAL A 89 -4.56 -9.38 4.40
C VAL A 89 -5.96 -9.25 5.02
N THR A 90 -6.75 -10.32 5.01
CA THR A 90 -8.08 -10.32 5.62
C THR A 90 -8.04 -10.29 7.15
N ALA A 91 -6.91 -10.65 7.75
CA ALA A 91 -6.68 -10.57 9.18
C ALA A 91 -6.14 -9.21 9.64
N CYS A 92 -5.70 -8.34 8.72
CA CYS A 92 -5.20 -7.00 9.05
C CYS A 92 -6.27 -6.12 9.72
N LYS A 93 -5.83 -5.13 10.48
CA LYS A 93 -6.73 -4.16 11.11
C LYS A 93 -7.64 -3.49 10.08
N ARG A 94 -8.94 -3.48 10.33
CA ARG A 94 -9.94 -2.83 9.46
C ARG A 94 -10.53 -1.55 10.07
N GLY A 95 -10.05 -1.14 11.24
CA GLY A 95 -10.67 -0.07 12.01
C GLY A 95 -12.03 -0.47 12.59
N SER A 96 -12.74 0.52 13.09
CA SER A 96 -14.09 0.36 13.65
C SER A 96 -15.07 1.33 12.98
N LEU A 97 -16.38 1.21 13.27
CA LEU A 97 -17.36 2.19 12.78
C LEU A 97 -17.17 3.56 13.42
N VAL A 98 -16.56 3.63 14.62
CA VAL A 98 -16.26 4.88 15.32
C VAL A 98 -14.94 5.48 14.83
N GLU A 99 -13.95 4.63 14.58
CA GLU A 99 -12.60 5.01 14.15
C GLU A 99 -12.18 4.17 12.93
N PRO A 100 -12.75 4.43 11.76
CA PRO A 100 -12.40 3.68 10.55
C PRO A 100 -10.95 3.96 10.08
N SER A 101 -10.39 5.11 10.45
CA SER A 101 -8.99 5.48 10.18
C SER A 101 -7.96 4.55 10.83
N ASN A 102 -8.35 3.79 11.87
CA ASN A 102 -7.47 2.77 12.49
C ASN A 102 -7.33 1.49 11.65
N GLY A 103 -7.87 1.46 10.44
CA GLY A 103 -7.61 0.37 9.49
C GLY A 103 -6.20 0.46 8.92
N ALA A 104 -5.59 -0.71 8.66
CA ALA A 104 -4.22 -0.79 8.15
C ALA A 104 -4.08 -0.25 6.72
N THR A 105 -2.89 0.26 6.41
CA THR A 105 -2.43 0.44 5.04
C THR A 105 -1.43 -0.68 4.73
N VAL A 106 -1.70 -1.43 3.67
CA VAL A 106 -0.83 -2.52 3.21
C VAL A 106 -0.06 -2.05 1.99
N VAL A 107 1.26 -2.05 2.09
CA VAL A 107 2.19 -1.66 1.03
C VAL A 107 2.78 -2.92 0.42
N TYR A 108 2.32 -3.27 -0.77
CA TYR A 108 2.84 -4.39 -1.55
C TYR A 108 4.03 -3.94 -2.39
N ALA A 109 5.21 -4.53 -2.15
CA ALA A 109 6.33 -4.41 -3.06
C ALA A 109 6.09 -5.36 -4.25
N VAL A 110 5.93 -4.79 -5.44
CA VAL A 110 5.64 -5.53 -6.67
C VAL A 110 6.64 -5.19 -7.76
N ASP A 111 6.78 -6.07 -8.75
CA ASP A 111 7.73 -5.85 -9.86
C ASP A 111 7.24 -4.75 -10.83
N ALA A 112 5.94 -4.61 -10.99
CA ALA A 112 5.33 -3.62 -11.89
C ALA A 112 3.91 -3.25 -11.44
N VAL A 113 3.45 -2.07 -11.85
CA VAL A 113 2.06 -1.64 -11.75
C VAL A 113 1.73 -0.79 -12.96
N VAL A 114 0.62 -1.10 -13.66
CA VAL A 114 0.23 -0.36 -14.88
C VAL A 114 -1.26 0.00 -14.85
N PRO A 115 -1.64 1.20 -15.37
CA PRO A 115 -3.03 1.70 -15.35
C PRO A 115 -3.86 1.16 -16.54
N THR A 116 -3.49 0.00 -17.09
CA THR A 116 -4.14 -0.61 -18.25
C THR A 116 -4.16 -2.12 -18.07
N THR A 117 -4.98 -2.81 -18.87
CA THR A 117 -4.96 -4.29 -18.93
C THR A 117 -3.61 -4.79 -19.43
N ASP A 118 -3.04 -5.74 -18.73
CA ASP A 118 -1.81 -6.43 -19.10
C ASP A 118 -2.04 -7.95 -19.03
N THR A 119 -1.63 -8.70 -20.06
CA THR A 119 -1.88 -10.14 -20.16
C THR A 119 -0.99 -11.00 -19.27
N ASP A 120 0.12 -10.44 -18.82
CA ASP A 120 1.10 -11.13 -17.97
C ASP A 120 0.88 -10.83 -16.46
N MET A 121 -0.10 -9.99 -16.16
CA MET A 121 -0.46 -9.57 -14.80
C MET A 121 -1.96 -9.80 -14.54
N THR A 122 -2.35 -9.81 -13.29
CA THR A 122 -3.77 -9.81 -12.93
C THR A 122 -4.32 -8.39 -13.01
N THR A 123 -5.39 -8.24 -13.78
CA THR A 123 -6.09 -6.95 -13.94
C THR A 123 -7.27 -6.88 -12.97
N VAL A 124 -7.44 -5.74 -12.34
CA VAL A 124 -8.63 -5.39 -11.55
C VAL A 124 -9.38 -4.22 -12.18
N ALA A 125 -10.69 -4.26 -12.10
CA ALA A 125 -11.57 -3.14 -12.40
C ALA A 125 -11.88 -2.38 -11.11
N LEU A 126 -11.77 -1.06 -11.15
CA LEU A 126 -11.99 -0.17 -10.02
C LEU A 126 -13.17 0.76 -10.30
N THR A 127 -14.06 0.90 -9.31
CA THR A 127 -15.19 1.84 -9.35
C THR A 127 -15.36 2.50 -7.99
N GLY A 128 -15.92 3.70 -7.93
CA GLY A 128 -16.21 4.37 -6.66
C GLY A 128 -15.62 5.78 -6.57
N PRO A 129 -15.46 6.32 -5.36
CA PRO A 129 -14.95 7.66 -5.15
C PRO A 129 -13.58 7.89 -5.79
N GLY A 130 -13.43 9.00 -6.52
CA GLY A 130 -12.17 9.34 -7.21
C GLY A 130 -11.96 8.63 -8.55
N VAL A 131 -12.84 7.69 -8.93
CA VAL A 131 -12.78 6.97 -10.20
C VAL A 131 -13.83 7.53 -11.17
N ASP A 132 -13.43 7.90 -12.39
CA ASP A 132 -14.35 8.34 -13.43
C ASP A 132 -14.90 7.11 -14.19
N GLY A 133 -16.11 6.70 -13.83
CA GLY A 133 -16.75 5.49 -14.36
C GLY A 133 -16.07 4.21 -13.86
N THR A 134 -15.37 3.52 -14.72
CA THR A 134 -14.57 2.32 -14.40
C THR A 134 -13.17 2.51 -14.96
N THR A 135 -12.17 2.25 -14.13
CA THR A 135 -10.76 2.20 -14.56
C THR A 135 -10.16 0.82 -14.27
N THR A 136 -9.02 0.53 -14.84
CA THR A 136 -8.30 -0.73 -14.64
C THR A 136 -6.93 -0.49 -14.06
N LEU A 137 -6.45 -1.46 -13.28
CA LEU A 137 -5.09 -1.52 -12.77
C LEU A 137 -4.59 -2.96 -12.89
N SER A 138 -3.39 -3.17 -13.41
CA SER A 138 -2.76 -4.49 -13.48
C SER A 138 -1.54 -4.56 -12.59
N VAL A 139 -1.44 -5.64 -11.81
CA VAL A 139 -0.34 -5.91 -10.87
C VAL A 139 0.05 -7.39 -10.93
N PRO A 140 1.32 -7.76 -10.71
CA PRO A 140 1.79 -9.14 -10.74
C PRO A 140 1.52 -9.88 -9.41
N LEU A 141 0.30 -9.77 -8.90
CA LEU A 141 -0.20 -10.52 -7.75
C LEU A 141 -1.21 -11.57 -8.23
N PRO A 142 -1.33 -12.72 -7.57
CA PRO A 142 -2.33 -13.71 -7.94
C PRO A 142 -3.75 -13.18 -7.68
N GLU A 143 -4.71 -13.67 -8.48
CA GLU A 143 -6.12 -13.34 -8.35
C GLU A 143 -6.65 -13.57 -6.92
N THR A 144 -6.18 -14.62 -6.25
CA THR A 144 -6.57 -14.93 -4.87
C THR A 144 -6.17 -13.83 -3.89
N GLU A 145 -5.00 -13.20 -4.06
CA GLU A 145 -4.56 -12.10 -3.19
C GLU A 145 -5.38 -10.82 -3.45
N LEU A 146 -5.63 -10.50 -4.72
CA LEU A 146 -6.46 -9.34 -5.08
C LEU A 146 -7.91 -9.50 -4.61
N THR A 147 -8.46 -10.71 -4.69
CA THR A 147 -9.76 -11.04 -4.11
C THR A 147 -9.75 -10.87 -2.58
N ALA A 148 -8.70 -11.32 -1.90
CA ALA A 148 -8.56 -11.15 -0.45
C ALA A 148 -8.47 -9.66 -0.03
N ILE A 149 -7.81 -8.82 -0.83
CA ILE A 149 -7.80 -7.36 -0.62
C ILE A 149 -9.23 -6.80 -0.77
N ALA A 150 -9.96 -7.18 -1.83
CA ALA A 150 -11.35 -6.76 -2.03
C ALA A 150 -12.25 -7.18 -0.87
N ASP A 151 -12.10 -8.41 -0.37
CA ASP A 151 -12.82 -8.92 0.81
C ASP A 151 -12.48 -8.12 2.08
N ALA A 152 -11.20 -7.72 2.24
CA ALA A 152 -10.77 -6.89 3.36
C ALA A 152 -11.35 -5.46 3.30
N GLN A 153 -11.79 -4.99 2.14
CA GLN A 153 -12.40 -3.69 1.88
C GLN A 153 -13.95 -3.70 1.89
N ALA A 154 -14.58 -4.89 1.90
CA ALA A 154 -16.02 -5.04 1.65
C ALA A 154 -16.94 -4.33 2.67
N ASP A 155 -16.45 -4.05 3.87
CA ASP A 155 -17.25 -3.51 5.00
C ASP A 155 -17.08 -1.97 5.18
N TYR A 156 -16.95 -1.19 4.11
CA TYR A 156 -16.79 0.26 4.20
C TYR A 156 -17.73 0.91 5.25
N PRO A 157 -17.27 1.84 6.12
CA PRO A 157 -15.98 2.55 6.13
C PRO A 157 -14.82 1.77 6.75
N ARG A 158 -15.05 0.55 7.26
CA ARG A 158 -13.97 -0.33 7.73
C ARG A 158 -13.28 -0.98 6.55
N GLY A 159 -12.00 -1.25 6.66
CA GLY A 159 -11.23 -1.92 5.63
C GLY A 159 -9.75 -1.58 5.69
N VAL A 160 -9.00 -2.11 4.73
CA VAL A 160 -7.59 -1.81 4.52
C VAL A 160 -7.43 -0.90 3.31
N ASP A 161 -6.40 -0.06 3.31
CA ASP A 161 -5.97 0.64 2.10
C ASP A 161 -4.81 -0.15 1.49
N ALA A 162 -4.82 -0.38 0.18
CA ALA A 162 -3.75 -1.07 -0.52
C ALA A 162 -2.92 -0.07 -1.34
N VAL A 163 -1.59 -0.19 -1.24
CA VAL A 163 -0.62 0.56 -2.05
C VAL A 163 0.26 -0.46 -2.77
N PHE A 164 0.34 -0.37 -4.08
CA PHE A 164 1.24 -1.17 -4.91
C PHE A 164 2.45 -0.31 -5.29
N ALA A 165 3.62 -0.70 -4.81
CA ALA A 165 4.87 0.03 -4.99
C ALA A 165 5.82 -0.80 -5.88
N ALA A 166 6.12 -0.28 -7.06
CA ALA A 166 7.01 -0.89 -8.04
C ALA A 166 8.16 0.08 -8.32
N GLU A 167 9.36 -0.35 -8.22
CA GLU A 167 10.65 0.35 -8.31
C GLU A 167 10.62 1.89 -8.17
N GLU A 168 10.00 2.62 -9.10
CA GLU A 168 9.88 4.09 -9.14
C GLU A 168 8.44 4.56 -9.33
N THR A 169 7.46 3.69 -9.09
CA THR A 169 6.04 4.02 -9.27
C THR A 169 5.18 3.49 -8.14
N VAL A 170 4.06 4.16 -7.91
CA VAL A 170 3.03 3.72 -6.96
C VAL A 170 1.64 3.85 -7.55
N ALA A 171 0.76 2.94 -7.18
CA ALA A 171 -0.68 3.07 -7.33
C ALA A 171 -1.35 2.74 -6.00
N ALA A 172 -2.56 3.27 -5.79
CA ALA A 172 -3.29 3.02 -4.55
C ALA A 172 -4.75 2.64 -4.82
N VAL A 173 -5.27 1.74 -3.98
CA VAL A 173 -6.67 1.37 -3.93
C VAL A 173 -7.18 1.61 -2.51
N PRO A 174 -7.80 2.78 -2.27
CA PRO A 174 -8.41 3.09 -0.98
C PRO A 174 -9.57 2.15 -0.66
N ARG A 175 -9.82 1.90 0.62
CA ARG A 175 -10.94 1.07 1.11
C ARG A 175 -12.33 1.53 0.69
N SER A 176 -12.45 2.77 0.18
CA SER A 176 -13.70 3.33 -0.34
C SER A 176 -13.99 2.95 -1.80
N VAL A 177 -13.02 2.35 -2.48
CA VAL A 177 -13.12 1.93 -3.87
C VAL A 177 -13.53 0.47 -3.93
N HIS A 178 -14.45 0.16 -4.82
CA HIS A 178 -14.81 -1.22 -5.14
C HIS A 178 -13.85 -1.77 -6.17
N MET A 179 -13.25 -2.91 -5.85
CA MET A 179 -12.27 -3.61 -6.68
C MET A 179 -12.79 -5.00 -7.05
N GLU A 180 -12.78 -5.33 -8.32
CA GLU A 180 -13.13 -6.65 -8.85
C GLU A 180 -12.02 -7.15 -9.77
N VAL A 181 -11.68 -8.44 -9.68
CA VAL A 181 -10.77 -9.08 -10.65
C VAL A 181 -11.50 -9.19 -11.98
N ALA A 182 -10.84 -8.75 -13.08
CA ALA A 182 -11.43 -8.60 -14.40
C ALA A 182 -11.25 -9.84 -15.28
#